data_ae03141b2d4867c08b104ee8da56317b
#
_entry.id   ae03141b2d4867c08b104ee8da56317b
#
_cell.length_a   1.000
_cell.length_b   1.000
_cell.length_c   1.000
_cell.angle_alpha   90.00
_cell.angle_beta   90.00
_cell.angle_gamma   90.00
#
_symmetry.space_group_name_H-M   'P 1'
#
loop_
_entity.id
_entity.type
_entity.pdbx_description
1 polymer ?
#
loop_
_entity_poly.entity_id
_entity_poly.type
_entity_poly.pdbx_seq_one_letter_code
_entity_poly.pdbx_strand_id
1 'polypeptide(L)'
;MSIVLARIDNRLIHGQVLESWVPYTHANCIVVANDEVAGLAFQRLLMEAAVPRGIRVLIGTIEGIARLFAARELDASRVLLLFASSGDAAQAYRQGVPFAVLNLGNMHGGEGKMRLSCTIALDPADIDNLKSLEDAGVRIVSQCIPSDREQSWRKLIRETGD
;
A
#
# COMPACT_ATOMS: atom_id res chain seq x y z
N MET A 1 9.45 -15.38 -2.07
CA MET A 1 8.27 -14.54 -1.86
C MET A 1 8.47 -13.22 -2.55
N SER A 2 7.58 -12.85 -3.46
CA SER A 2 7.81 -11.69 -4.31
C SER A 2 7.53 -10.34 -3.63
N ILE A 3 6.56 -10.25 -2.71
CA ILE A 3 6.20 -8.98 -2.09
C ILE A 3 7.17 -8.66 -0.94
N VAL A 4 7.97 -7.60 -1.12
CA VAL A 4 8.91 -7.15 -0.08
C VAL A 4 8.32 -6.04 0.78
N LEU A 5 7.30 -5.34 0.28
CA LEU A 5 6.53 -4.36 1.05
C LEU A 5 5.14 -4.22 0.43
N ALA A 6 4.09 -4.27 1.25
CA ALA A 6 2.74 -3.87 0.86
C ALA A 6 2.38 -2.66 1.71
N ARG A 7 1.99 -1.55 1.08
CA ARG A 7 1.82 -0.27 1.78
C ARG A 7 0.61 0.49 1.26
N ILE A 8 -0.16 1.06 2.18
CA ILE A 8 -1.19 2.03 1.83
C ILE A 8 -0.56 3.42 1.87
N ASP A 9 -0.61 4.10 0.76
CA ASP A 9 -0.16 5.49 0.65
C ASP A 9 -1.00 6.16 -0.43
N ASN A 10 -1.83 7.11 -0.05
CA ASN A 10 -2.76 7.74 -0.96
C ASN A 10 -2.10 8.52 -2.10
N ARG A 11 -0.81 8.82 -1.98
CA ARG A 11 -0.04 9.47 -3.05
C ARG A 11 0.55 8.45 -4.04
N LEU A 12 0.54 7.16 -3.69
CA LEU A 12 1.07 6.08 -4.50
C LEU A 12 2.58 6.26 -4.79
N ILE A 13 2.99 6.40 -6.05
CA ILE A 13 4.41 6.60 -6.38
C ILE A 13 4.77 8.08 -6.20
N HIS A 14 5.63 8.36 -5.23
CA HIS A 14 6.11 9.71 -4.93
C HIS A 14 7.50 9.66 -4.30
N GLY A 15 8.09 10.84 -4.05
CA GLY A 15 9.49 10.94 -3.61
C GLY A 15 9.86 10.06 -2.43
N GLN A 16 9.05 10.06 -1.37
CA GLN A 16 9.36 9.28 -0.17
C GLN A 16 9.42 7.77 -0.45
N VAL A 17 8.50 7.25 -1.27
CA VAL A 17 8.53 5.85 -1.67
C VAL A 17 9.81 5.54 -2.46
N LEU A 18 10.11 6.40 -3.45
CA LEU A 18 11.26 6.18 -4.33
C LEU A 18 12.60 6.36 -3.63
N GLU A 19 12.70 7.33 -2.74
CA GLU A 19 13.96 7.69 -2.08
C GLU A 19 14.24 6.88 -0.82
N SER A 20 13.20 6.43 -0.12
CA SER A 20 13.35 5.74 1.17
C SER A 20 13.00 4.26 1.11
N TRP A 21 11.79 3.95 0.67
CA TRP A 21 11.29 2.57 0.74
C TRP A 21 11.89 1.65 -0.33
N VAL A 22 12.10 2.15 -1.55
CA VAL A 22 12.68 1.34 -2.62
C VAL A 22 14.10 0.89 -2.27
N PRO A 23 15.03 1.80 -1.86
CA PRO A 23 16.36 1.36 -1.47
C PRO A 23 16.35 0.42 -0.25
N TYR A 24 15.56 0.73 0.77
CA TYR A 24 15.49 -0.05 1.99
C TYR A 24 15.05 -1.49 1.74
N THR A 25 14.06 -1.69 0.88
CA THR A 25 13.52 -3.02 0.58
C THR A 25 14.26 -3.73 -0.55
N HIS A 26 15.14 -3.04 -1.25
CA HIS A 26 15.78 -3.55 -2.47
C HIS A 26 14.75 -3.97 -3.53
N ALA A 27 13.63 -3.25 -3.60
CA ALA A 27 12.60 -3.54 -4.60
C ALA A 27 13.12 -3.28 -6.01
N ASN A 28 12.78 -4.17 -6.94
CA ASN A 28 13.10 -4.00 -8.35
C ASN A 28 11.84 -3.88 -9.21
N CYS A 29 10.68 -3.91 -8.58
CA CYS A 29 9.38 -3.78 -9.24
C CYS A 29 8.42 -3.05 -8.32
N ILE A 30 7.84 -1.95 -8.81
CA ILE A 30 6.79 -1.23 -8.08
C ILE A 30 5.47 -1.55 -8.75
N VAL A 31 4.51 -2.01 -7.96
CA VAL A 31 3.17 -2.36 -8.43
C VAL A 31 2.16 -1.45 -7.74
N VAL A 32 1.32 -0.78 -8.52
CA VAL A 32 0.20 0.03 -8.03
C VAL A 32 -1.09 -0.68 -8.39
N ALA A 33 -1.89 -1.02 -7.38
CA ALA A 33 -3.19 -1.66 -7.55
C ALA A 33 -4.27 -0.66 -7.16
N ASN A 34 -4.84 0.02 -8.15
CA ASN A 34 -5.87 1.02 -7.94
C ASN A 34 -6.67 1.21 -9.22
N ASP A 35 -7.98 0.98 -9.14
CA ASP A 35 -8.85 1.01 -10.32
C ASP A 35 -8.93 2.38 -10.96
N GLU A 36 -8.97 3.44 -10.16
CA GLU A 36 -9.07 4.81 -10.68
C GLU A 36 -7.83 5.20 -11.47
N VAL A 37 -6.65 5.06 -10.86
CA VAL A 37 -5.40 5.47 -11.50
C VAL A 37 -5.06 4.61 -12.71
N ALA A 38 -5.50 3.37 -12.72
CA ALA A 38 -5.31 2.48 -13.85
C ALA A 38 -5.95 3.03 -15.13
N GLY A 39 -7.04 3.81 -14.99
CA GLY A 39 -7.75 4.44 -16.10
C GLY A 39 -7.30 5.87 -16.44
N LEU A 40 -6.32 6.41 -15.72
CA LEU A 40 -5.85 7.79 -15.87
C LEU A 40 -4.49 7.83 -16.56
N ALA A 41 -4.49 7.82 -17.90
CA ALA A 41 -3.28 7.67 -18.71
C ALA A 41 -2.18 8.69 -18.35
N PHE A 42 -2.55 9.95 -18.12
CA PHE A 42 -1.58 11.00 -17.81
C PHE A 42 -0.93 10.78 -16.43
N GLN A 43 -1.72 10.44 -15.42
CA GLN A 43 -1.19 10.15 -14.08
C GLN A 43 -0.28 8.93 -14.08
N ARG A 44 -0.65 7.89 -14.82
CA ARG A 44 0.21 6.71 -14.99
C ARG A 44 1.55 7.09 -15.61
N LEU A 45 1.50 7.90 -16.68
CA LEU A 45 2.71 8.35 -17.35
C LEU A 45 3.64 9.12 -16.40
N LEU A 46 3.07 10.04 -15.60
CA LEU A 46 3.85 10.81 -14.63
C LEU A 46 4.52 9.91 -13.59
N MET A 47 3.78 8.94 -13.06
CA MET A 47 4.33 8.00 -12.09
C MET A 47 5.43 7.12 -12.69
N GLU A 48 5.20 6.59 -13.88
CA GLU A 48 6.19 5.77 -14.58
C GLU A 48 7.46 6.57 -14.88
N ALA A 49 7.33 7.84 -15.27
CA ALA A 49 8.45 8.70 -15.59
C ALA A 49 9.31 9.05 -14.36
N ALA A 50 8.71 9.04 -13.16
CA ALA A 50 9.41 9.36 -11.92
C ALA A 50 10.28 8.22 -11.41
N VAL A 51 10.06 7.00 -11.88
CA VAL A 51 10.77 5.82 -11.37
C VAL A 51 12.14 5.70 -12.05
N PRO A 52 13.20 5.46 -11.26
CA PRO A 52 14.55 5.30 -11.83
C PRO A 52 14.65 4.12 -12.78
N ARG A 53 15.60 4.21 -13.73
CA ARG A 53 15.90 3.10 -14.64
C ARG A 53 16.31 1.86 -13.84
N GLY A 54 15.92 0.69 -14.35
CA GLY A 54 16.22 -0.58 -13.70
C GLY A 54 15.15 -1.06 -12.76
N ILE A 55 14.14 -0.22 -12.47
CA ILE A 55 12.99 -0.60 -11.66
C ILE A 55 11.77 -0.68 -12.57
N ARG A 56 11.16 -1.86 -12.59
CA ARG A 56 9.94 -2.11 -13.36
C ARG A 56 8.75 -1.47 -12.67
N VAL A 57 7.81 -0.94 -13.45
CA VAL A 57 6.59 -0.32 -12.91
C VAL A 57 5.37 -0.96 -13.56
N LEU A 58 4.44 -1.39 -12.75
CA LEU A 58 3.15 -1.93 -13.19
C LEU A 58 2.03 -1.19 -12.47
N ILE A 59 1.17 -0.51 -13.23
CA ILE A 59 0.02 0.20 -12.69
C ILE A 59 -1.22 -0.40 -13.32
N GLY A 60 -2.08 -1.00 -12.50
CA GLY A 60 -3.24 -1.69 -13.02
C GLY A 60 -4.41 -1.68 -12.05
N THR A 61 -5.53 -2.23 -12.52
CA THR A 61 -6.69 -2.45 -11.67
C THR A 61 -6.34 -3.50 -10.61
N ILE A 62 -7.10 -3.50 -9.52
CA ILE A 62 -6.90 -4.49 -8.46
C ILE A 62 -7.07 -5.90 -9.03
N GLU A 63 -8.10 -6.12 -9.84
CA GLU A 63 -8.33 -7.41 -10.50
C GLU A 63 -7.16 -7.80 -11.41
N GLY A 64 -6.69 -6.87 -12.23
CA GLY A 64 -5.56 -7.12 -13.15
C GLY A 64 -4.28 -7.49 -12.40
N ILE A 65 -3.98 -6.76 -11.34
CA ILE A 65 -2.81 -7.04 -10.51
C ILE A 65 -2.96 -8.41 -9.81
N ALA A 66 -4.15 -8.70 -9.29
CA ALA A 66 -4.40 -10.01 -8.66
C ALA A 66 -4.17 -11.16 -9.64
N ARG A 67 -4.55 -10.98 -10.91
CA ARG A 67 -4.29 -11.98 -11.97
C ARG A 67 -2.80 -12.19 -12.21
N LEU A 68 -2.00 -11.13 -12.17
CA LEU A 68 -0.55 -11.25 -12.34
C LEU A 68 0.07 -12.09 -11.22
N PHE A 69 -0.37 -11.88 -9.97
CA PHE A 69 0.09 -12.71 -8.86
C PHE A 69 -0.38 -14.16 -8.99
N ALA A 70 -1.64 -14.37 -9.37
CA ALA A 70 -2.18 -15.72 -9.55
C ALA A 70 -1.46 -16.49 -10.67
N ALA A 71 -1.07 -15.78 -11.74
CA ALA A 71 -0.31 -16.37 -12.84
C ALA A 71 1.18 -16.53 -12.54
N ARG A 72 1.62 -16.11 -11.34
CA ARG A 72 3.00 -16.20 -10.86
C ARG A 72 3.99 -15.40 -11.71
N GLU A 73 3.52 -14.38 -12.41
CA GLU A 73 4.35 -13.55 -13.28
C GLU A 73 5.30 -12.63 -12.50
N LEU A 74 5.04 -12.44 -11.20
CA LEU A 74 5.85 -11.59 -10.34
C LEU A 74 6.74 -12.36 -9.36
N ASP A 75 6.77 -13.71 -9.47
CA ASP A 75 7.50 -14.56 -8.52
C ASP A 75 9.01 -14.26 -8.46
N ALA A 76 9.61 -13.90 -9.59
CA ALA A 76 11.03 -13.59 -9.65
C ALA A 76 11.38 -12.15 -9.27
N SER A 77 10.37 -11.32 -9.02
CA SER A 77 10.57 -9.90 -8.72
C SER A 77 10.51 -9.64 -7.22
N ARG A 78 11.19 -8.56 -6.81
CA ARG A 78 11.06 -8.01 -5.46
C ARG A 78 10.07 -6.85 -5.54
N VAL A 79 8.83 -7.13 -5.16
CA VAL A 79 7.70 -6.23 -5.42
C VAL A 79 7.44 -5.30 -4.23
N LEU A 80 7.44 -4.01 -4.50
CA LEU A 80 6.88 -3.00 -3.60
C LEU A 80 5.47 -2.70 -4.10
N LEU A 81 4.47 -3.10 -3.31
CA LEU A 81 3.05 -3.03 -3.67
C LEU A 81 2.37 -1.86 -2.98
N LEU A 82 1.76 -0.97 -3.77
CA LEU A 82 1.12 0.24 -3.27
C LEU A 82 -0.38 0.21 -3.50
N PHE A 83 -1.11 0.59 -2.46
CA PHE A 83 -2.56 0.81 -2.49
C PHE A 83 -2.86 2.25 -2.12
N ALA A 84 -3.91 2.82 -2.71
CA ALA A 84 -4.33 4.17 -2.38
C ALA A 84 -5.17 4.24 -1.10
N SER A 85 -5.81 3.13 -0.71
CA SER A 85 -6.78 3.10 0.39
C SER A 85 -6.84 1.74 1.07
N SER A 86 -7.47 1.70 2.24
CA SER A 86 -7.75 0.44 2.93
C SER A 86 -8.70 -0.46 2.15
N GLY A 87 -9.64 0.16 1.42
CA GLY A 87 -10.56 -0.60 0.57
C GLY A 87 -9.85 -1.34 -0.54
N ASP A 88 -8.88 -0.68 -1.18
CA ASP A 88 -8.06 -1.31 -2.22
C ASP A 88 -7.29 -2.51 -1.67
N ALA A 89 -6.65 -2.32 -0.51
CA ALA A 89 -5.88 -3.40 0.13
C ALA A 89 -6.77 -4.60 0.50
N ALA A 90 -7.93 -4.33 1.08
CA ALA A 90 -8.87 -5.38 1.47
C ALA A 90 -9.38 -6.14 0.24
N GLN A 91 -9.73 -5.41 -0.82
CA GLN A 91 -10.20 -6.03 -2.07
C GLN A 91 -9.11 -6.89 -2.70
N ALA A 92 -7.89 -6.39 -2.77
CA ALA A 92 -6.76 -7.13 -3.34
C ALA A 92 -6.52 -8.42 -2.56
N TYR A 93 -6.56 -8.35 -1.23
CA TYR A 93 -6.37 -9.54 -0.39
C TYR A 93 -7.46 -10.58 -0.66
N ARG A 94 -8.72 -10.15 -0.74
CA ARG A 94 -9.84 -11.05 -1.05
C ARG A 94 -9.69 -11.70 -2.41
N GLN A 95 -9.04 -11.02 -3.35
CA GLN A 95 -8.79 -11.56 -4.71
C GLN A 95 -7.50 -12.38 -4.79
N GLY A 96 -6.85 -12.62 -3.67
CA GLY A 96 -5.72 -13.56 -3.60
C GLY A 96 -4.33 -12.94 -3.66
N VAL A 97 -4.20 -11.61 -3.61
CA VAL A 97 -2.86 -11.00 -3.54
C VAL A 97 -2.21 -11.36 -2.20
N PRO A 98 -1.04 -12.02 -2.20
CA PRO A 98 -0.54 -12.71 -1.01
C PRO A 98 0.39 -11.85 -0.15
N PHE A 99 -0.09 -10.79 0.47
CA PHE A 99 0.72 -10.04 1.43
C PHE A 99 0.38 -10.45 2.87
N ALA A 100 1.41 -10.60 3.68
CA ALA A 100 1.26 -11.01 5.08
C ALA A 100 1.37 -9.84 6.05
N VAL A 101 1.97 -8.74 5.62
CA VAL A 101 2.14 -7.52 6.40
C VAL A 101 1.67 -6.34 5.56
N LEU A 102 0.88 -5.46 6.17
CA LEU A 102 0.44 -4.22 5.53
C LEU A 102 0.96 -3.03 6.32
N ASN A 103 1.66 -2.15 5.60
CA ASN A 103 2.26 -0.94 6.16
C ASN A 103 1.35 0.25 5.88
N LEU A 104 1.00 1.01 6.92
CA LEU A 104 0.19 2.22 6.77
C LEU A 104 1.13 3.43 6.68
N GLY A 105 1.13 4.09 5.53
CA GLY A 105 1.98 5.25 5.26
C GLY A 105 1.24 6.57 5.35
N ASN A 106 0.52 6.93 4.29
CA ASN A 106 -0.29 8.16 4.25
C ASN A 106 -1.74 7.80 3.96
N MET A 107 -2.60 8.14 4.90
CA MET A 107 -4.04 7.99 4.76
C MET A 107 -4.67 9.33 5.11
N HIS A 108 -4.97 10.12 4.09
CA HIS A 108 -5.40 11.51 4.26
C HIS A 108 -6.69 11.63 5.07
N GLY A 109 -6.74 12.72 5.84
CA GLY A 109 -7.95 13.18 6.48
C GLY A 109 -8.99 13.62 5.47
N GLY A 110 -10.23 13.68 5.91
CA GLY A 110 -11.35 14.12 5.11
C GLY A 110 -12.59 14.12 5.97
N GLU A 111 -13.71 14.44 5.35
CA GLU A 111 -14.99 14.44 6.05
C GLU A 111 -15.28 13.03 6.60
N GLY A 112 -15.65 12.97 7.87
CA GLY A 112 -15.97 11.71 8.55
C GLY A 112 -14.76 10.92 9.02
N LYS A 113 -13.53 11.43 8.85
CA LYS A 113 -12.31 10.75 9.27
C LYS A 113 -11.75 11.33 10.56
N MET A 114 -11.30 10.44 11.44
CA MET A 114 -10.60 10.81 12.66
C MET A 114 -9.08 10.74 12.41
N ARG A 115 -8.38 11.84 12.71
CA ARG A 115 -6.92 11.88 12.59
C ARG A 115 -6.28 11.17 13.78
N LEU A 116 -5.49 10.16 13.50
CA LEU A 116 -4.79 9.35 14.51
C LEU A 116 -3.31 9.71 14.64
N SER A 117 -2.72 10.25 13.58
CA SER A 117 -1.34 10.73 13.57
C SER A 117 -1.21 11.82 12.51
N CYS A 118 -0.02 12.38 12.33
CA CYS A 118 0.19 13.42 11.31
C CYS A 118 -0.02 12.91 9.88
N THR A 119 0.05 11.59 9.64
CA THR A 119 -0.10 11.03 8.30
C THR A 119 -1.31 10.12 8.15
N ILE A 120 -1.97 9.73 9.25
CA ILE A 120 -3.03 8.74 9.22
C ILE A 120 -4.33 9.29 9.79
N ALA A 121 -5.38 9.23 9.00
CA ALA A 121 -6.75 9.48 9.43
C ALA A 121 -7.62 8.32 8.95
N LEU A 122 -8.53 7.85 9.79
CA LEU A 122 -9.38 6.70 9.49
C LEU A 122 -10.85 7.05 9.72
N ASP A 123 -11.71 6.49 8.87
CA ASP A 123 -13.15 6.48 9.10
C ASP A 123 -13.59 5.06 9.53
N PRO A 124 -14.88 4.87 9.89
CA PRO A 124 -15.35 3.53 10.27
C PRO A 124 -15.15 2.47 9.19
N ALA A 125 -15.25 2.82 7.93
CA ALA A 125 -15.02 1.87 6.83
C ALA A 125 -13.56 1.45 6.77
N ASP A 126 -12.61 2.38 6.99
CA ASP A 126 -11.19 2.04 7.08
C ASP A 126 -10.93 1.06 8.22
N ILE A 127 -11.52 1.31 9.39
CA ILE A 127 -11.36 0.44 10.55
C ILE A 127 -11.89 -0.95 10.25
N ASP A 128 -13.06 -1.06 9.63
CA ASP A 128 -13.64 -2.35 9.24
C ASP A 128 -12.74 -3.10 8.25
N ASN A 129 -12.20 -2.40 7.26
CA ASN A 129 -11.29 -3.00 6.29
C ASN A 129 -10.01 -3.53 6.95
N LEU A 130 -9.43 -2.75 7.85
CA LEU A 130 -8.20 -3.15 8.55
C LEU A 130 -8.46 -4.32 9.50
N LYS A 131 -9.60 -4.30 10.23
CA LYS A 131 -9.98 -5.44 11.07
C LYS A 131 -10.18 -6.71 10.26
N SER A 132 -10.82 -6.62 9.10
CA SER A 132 -11.02 -7.76 8.21
C SER A 132 -9.69 -8.37 7.77
N LEU A 133 -8.73 -7.53 7.42
CA LEU A 133 -7.38 -7.98 7.05
C LEU A 133 -6.66 -8.63 8.23
N GLU A 134 -6.74 -8.02 9.40
CA GLU A 134 -6.12 -8.56 10.61
C GLU A 134 -6.72 -9.92 10.99
N ASP A 135 -8.05 -10.05 10.90
CA ASP A 135 -8.74 -11.31 11.18
C ASP A 135 -8.35 -12.41 10.19
N ALA A 136 -7.98 -12.04 8.98
CA ALA A 136 -7.49 -12.98 7.96
C ALA A 136 -6.02 -13.35 8.13
N GLY A 137 -5.33 -12.74 9.10
CA GLY A 137 -3.94 -13.07 9.42
C GLY A 137 -2.91 -12.03 8.98
N VAL A 138 -3.34 -10.87 8.44
CA VAL A 138 -2.41 -9.82 8.03
C VAL A 138 -1.97 -8.99 9.24
N ARG A 139 -0.67 -8.82 9.42
CA ARG A 139 -0.12 -7.94 10.44
C ARG A 139 -0.11 -6.50 9.90
N ILE A 140 -0.68 -5.57 10.64
CA ILE A 140 -0.82 -4.18 10.20
C ILE A 140 0.00 -3.27 11.09
N VAL A 141 0.91 -2.52 10.48
CA VAL A 141 1.83 -1.62 11.17
C VAL A 141 1.79 -0.22 10.56
N SER A 142 2.06 0.78 11.37
CA SER A 142 2.18 2.16 10.93
C SER A 142 3.64 2.59 10.95
N GLN A 143 4.10 3.21 9.87
CA GLN A 143 5.48 3.64 9.73
C GLN A 143 5.58 4.64 8.58
N CYS A 144 6.10 5.84 8.84
CA CYS A 144 6.26 6.85 7.79
C CYS A 144 7.43 6.54 6.88
N ILE A 145 8.59 6.31 7.50
CA ILE A 145 9.85 6.03 6.78
C ILE A 145 10.49 4.79 7.41
N PRO A 146 11.40 4.12 6.68
CA PRO A 146 12.00 2.87 7.18
C PRO A 146 12.73 2.99 8.51
N SER A 147 13.29 4.16 8.82
CA SER A 147 14.01 4.38 10.08
C SER A 147 13.09 4.56 11.29
N ASP A 148 11.81 4.79 11.07
CA ASP A 148 10.84 4.89 12.16
C ASP A 148 10.62 3.52 12.79
N ARG A 149 10.28 3.51 14.08
CA ARG A 149 9.83 2.30 14.75
C ARG A 149 8.48 1.88 14.20
N GLU A 150 8.32 0.60 13.87
CA GLU A 150 7.02 0.03 13.54
C GLU A 150 6.08 0.14 14.74
N GLN A 151 4.85 0.58 14.47
CA GLN A 151 3.82 0.73 15.50
C GLN A 151 2.58 -0.02 15.06
N SER A 152 2.03 -0.88 15.93
CA SER A 152 0.78 -1.57 15.63
C SER A 152 -0.33 -0.54 15.37
N TRP A 153 -1.15 -0.76 14.35
CA TRP A 153 -2.28 0.13 14.07
C TRP A 153 -3.28 0.16 15.24
N ARG A 154 -3.37 -0.90 16.00
CA ARG A 154 -4.24 -0.97 17.19
C ARG A 154 -3.81 0.02 18.25
N LYS A 155 -2.51 0.25 18.38
CA LYS A 155 -1.99 1.23 19.33
C LYS A 155 -2.41 2.65 18.96
N LEU A 156 -2.42 2.99 17.66
CA LEU A 156 -2.90 4.29 17.20
C LEU A 156 -4.34 4.55 17.61
N ILE A 157 -5.22 3.56 17.44
CA ILE A 157 -6.63 3.67 17.81
C ILE A 157 -6.77 3.85 19.31
N ARG A 158 -6.03 3.10 20.12
CA ARG A 158 -6.13 3.16 21.58
C ARG A 158 -5.65 4.48 22.15
N GLU A 159 -4.61 5.08 21.57
CA GLU A 159 -4.06 6.36 22.05
C GLU A 159 -5.00 7.54 21.80
N THR A 160 -5.89 7.43 20.82
CA THR A 160 -6.79 8.52 20.44
C THR A 160 -8.26 8.23 20.68
N GLY A 161 -8.61 6.98 21.02
CA GLY A 161 -9.98 6.51 21.10
C GLY A 161 -10.70 6.78 22.40
N ASP A 162 -10.06 7.43 23.36
CA ASP A 162 -10.68 7.75 24.67
C ASP A 162 -10.93 9.24 24.88
#